data_f197cadd78bce035c2eb7e347f0ec0f8
#
_entry.id   f197cadd78bce035c2eb7e347f0ec0f8
#
_cell.length_a   1.000
_cell.length_b   1.000
_cell.length_c   1.000
_cell.angle_alpha   90.00
_cell.angle_beta   90.00
_cell.angle_gamma   90.00
#
_symmetry.space_group_name_H-M   'P 1'
#
loop_
_entity.id
_entity.type
_entity.pdbx_description
1 polymer ?
#
loop_
_entity_poly.entity_id
_entity_poly.type
_entity_poly.pdbx_seq_one_letter_code
_entity_poly.pdbx_strand_id
1 'polypeptide(L)'
;TLGNGDTTQRLSIIVLGTIFRDAIREEVIPETMFPFSKITLKISSSKRLFLNKVQIDDLTQIKLIEGKKAMMWRDLFLFSIYAGGLRFSDVIEMQYSNYNEAEHKIQKHIRKTGRVHQFKIGKVAIDILEKYKKVNANHDDFIFPIIVDKEGYLNSEAKRYFQTAAF
;
A
#
# COMPACT_ATOMS: atom_id res chain seq x y z
N THR A 1 -2.66 -18.87 24.99
CA THR A 1 -2.51 -17.44 24.66
C THR A 1 -2.57 -17.30 23.16
N LEU A 2 -3.68 -16.78 22.66
CA LEU A 2 -3.83 -16.39 21.27
C LEU A 2 -2.80 -15.30 20.98
N GLY A 3 -1.86 -15.57 20.06
CA GLY A 3 -0.67 -14.77 19.78
C GLY A 3 -0.91 -13.44 19.05
N ASN A 4 -1.97 -12.72 19.39
CA ASN A 4 -2.20 -11.38 18.88
C ASN A 4 -1.29 -10.38 19.57
N GLY A 5 -0.48 -9.64 18.82
CA GLY A 5 0.35 -8.57 19.35
C GLY A 5 -0.46 -7.46 20.02
N ASP A 6 0.18 -6.69 20.90
CA ASP A 6 -0.43 -5.61 21.71
C ASP A 6 -1.26 -4.62 20.87
N THR A 7 -0.80 -4.31 19.66
CA THR A 7 -1.52 -3.40 18.74
C THR A 7 -2.87 -3.98 18.31
N THR A 8 -2.92 -5.28 17.99
CA THR A 8 -4.16 -5.95 17.58
C THR A 8 -5.15 -6.04 18.74
N GLN A 9 -4.66 -6.39 19.95
CA GLN A 9 -5.49 -6.41 21.15
C GLN A 9 -6.07 -5.02 21.45
N ARG A 10 -5.23 -3.99 21.33
CA ARG A 10 -5.66 -2.60 21.50
C ARG A 10 -6.75 -2.21 20.51
N LEU A 11 -6.59 -2.53 19.23
CA LEU A 11 -7.60 -2.24 18.20
C LEU A 11 -8.93 -2.94 18.51
N SER A 12 -8.89 -4.20 18.93
CA SER A 12 -10.10 -4.94 19.32
C SER A 12 -10.82 -4.25 20.49
N ILE A 13 -10.09 -3.82 21.52
CA ILE A 13 -10.68 -3.12 22.68
C ILE A 13 -11.24 -1.75 22.27
N ILE A 14 -10.59 -1.03 21.37
CA ILE A 14 -11.09 0.26 20.86
C ILE A 14 -12.42 0.05 20.13
N VAL A 15 -12.50 -0.95 19.24
CA VAL A 15 -13.74 -1.25 18.48
C VAL A 15 -14.87 -1.63 19.44
N LEU A 16 -14.62 -2.57 20.36
CA LEU A 16 -15.62 -2.96 21.37
C LEU A 16 -16.04 -1.76 22.22
N GLY A 17 -15.07 -0.96 22.69
CA GLY A 17 -15.36 0.23 23.47
C GLY A 17 -16.21 1.26 22.73
N THR A 18 -16.08 1.36 21.40
CA THR A 18 -16.92 2.22 20.59
C THR A 18 -18.36 1.72 20.59
N ILE A 19 -18.57 0.41 20.40
CA ILE A 19 -19.91 -0.20 20.41
C ILE A 19 -20.60 0.03 21.76
N PHE A 20 -19.88 -0.19 22.87
CA PHE A 20 -20.44 0.07 24.21
C PHE A 20 -20.79 1.54 24.43
N ARG A 21 -19.95 2.48 24.00
CA ARG A 21 -20.24 3.92 24.09
C ARG A 21 -21.45 4.33 23.26
N ASP A 22 -21.61 3.73 22.08
CA ASP A 22 -22.77 3.99 21.24
C ASP A 22 -24.05 3.48 21.92
N ALA A 23 -24.03 2.28 22.51
CA ALA A 23 -25.17 1.72 23.25
C ALA A 23 -25.52 2.56 24.49
N ILE A 24 -24.53 3.14 25.18
CA ILE A 24 -24.75 4.08 26.30
C ILE A 24 -25.36 5.37 25.79
N ARG A 25 -24.85 5.93 24.70
CA ARG A 25 -25.36 7.17 24.10
C ARG A 25 -26.81 7.03 23.63
N GLU A 26 -27.18 5.83 23.16
CA GLU A 26 -28.54 5.49 22.74
C GLU A 26 -29.42 5.02 23.90
N GLU A 27 -28.95 5.14 25.15
CA GLU A 27 -29.65 4.75 26.38
C GLU A 27 -30.09 3.27 26.44
N VAL A 28 -29.45 2.40 25.62
CA VAL A 28 -29.71 0.96 25.60
C VAL A 28 -29.15 0.27 26.85
N ILE A 29 -27.99 0.78 27.35
CA ILE A 29 -27.34 0.29 28.57
C ILE A 29 -26.88 1.48 29.43
N PRO A 30 -26.87 1.34 30.78
CA PRO A 30 -26.36 2.40 31.66
C PRO A 30 -24.82 2.49 31.59
N GLU A 31 -24.26 3.68 31.85
CA GLU A 31 -22.81 3.95 31.84
C GLU A 31 -22.02 3.03 32.77
N THR A 32 -22.64 2.59 33.88
CA THR A 32 -22.05 1.65 34.83
C THR A 32 -21.68 0.29 34.22
N MET A 33 -22.28 -0.06 33.09
CA MET A 33 -21.98 -1.30 32.36
C MET A 33 -20.79 -1.19 31.39
N PHE A 34 -20.09 -0.04 31.33
CA PHE A 34 -18.92 0.10 30.47
C PHE A 34 -17.75 -0.75 31.00
N PRO A 35 -17.36 -1.86 30.32
CA PRO A 35 -16.43 -2.84 30.88
C PRO A 35 -14.95 -2.41 30.80
N PHE A 36 -14.64 -1.40 29.99
CA PHE A 36 -13.27 -1.00 29.68
C PHE A 36 -12.76 0.20 30.49
N SER A 37 -13.51 0.68 31.48
CA SER A 37 -13.16 1.86 32.29
C SER A 37 -11.82 1.72 33.05
N LYS A 38 -11.44 0.49 33.42
CA LYS A 38 -10.20 0.19 34.16
C LYS A 38 -9.07 -0.35 33.27
N ILE A 39 -9.28 -0.46 31.96
CA ILE A 39 -8.27 -1.02 31.07
C ILE A 39 -7.35 0.09 30.57
N THR A 40 -6.09 0.02 30.98
CA THR A 40 -5.02 0.87 30.43
C THR A 40 -4.36 0.16 29.24
N LEU A 41 -4.58 0.67 28.06
CA LEU A 41 -3.97 0.12 26.84
C LEU A 41 -2.53 0.61 26.70
N LYS A 42 -1.56 -0.29 26.84
CA LYS A 42 -0.16 0.04 26.57
C LYS A 42 0.03 0.35 25.09
N ILE A 43 0.68 1.46 24.80
CA ILE A 43 1.14 1.80 23.46
C ILE A 43 2.54 1.21 23.31
N SER A 44 2.67 0.08 22.64
CA SER A 44 3.99 -0.39 22.25
C SER A 44 4.52 0.51 21.13
N SER A 45 5.61 1.22 21.38
CA SER A 45 6.34 1.90 20.31
C SER A 45 7.02 0.84 19.44
N SER A 46 6.46 0.51 18.29
CA SER A 46 7.19 -0.33 17.35
C SER A 46 8.39 0.47 16.82
N LYS A 47 9.60 -0.06 17.01
CA LYS A 47 10.80 0.47 16.34
C LYS A 47 10.63 0.19 14.85
N ARG A 48 10.12 1.17 14.12
CA ARG A 48 10.02 1.06 12.65
C ARG A 48 11.42 1.18 12.07
N LEU A 49 11.86 0.13 11.40
CA LEU A 49 13.07 0.17 10.59
C LEU A 49 12.74 0.90 9.28
N PHE A 50 13.66 1.76 8.86
CA PHE A 50 13.58 2.45 7.57
C PHE A 50 14.95 2.39 6.90
N LEU A 51 14.97 2.38 5.59
CA LEU A 51 16.20 2.46 4.81
C LEU A 51 16.67 3.92 4.78
N ASN A 52 17.95 4.12 5.05
CA ASN A 52 18.58 5.43 4.84
C ASN A 52 18.92 5.62 3.34
N LYS A 53 19.35 6.84 2.99
CA LYS A 53 19.67 7.18 1.59
C LYS A 53 20.74 6.26 1.00
N VAL A 54 21.79 5.98 1.74
CA VAL A 54 22.90 5.10 1.27
C VAL A 54 22.37 3.71 0.94
N GLN A 55 21.57 3.14 1.81
CA GLN A 55 20.96 1.82 1.57
C GLN A 55 20.01 1.80 0.36
N ILE A 56 19.29 2.90 0.10
CA ILE A 56 18.46 3.03 -1.10
C ILE A 56 19.33 3.13 -2.35
N ASP A 57 20.41 3.91 -2.30
CA ASP A 57 21.36 4.05 -3.40
C ASP A 57 22.06 2.70 -3.68
N ASP A 58 22.48 1.97 -2.65
CA ASP A 58 23.04 0.62 -2.77
C ASP A 58 22.03 -0.35 -3.42
N LEU A 59 20.76 -0.31 -2.98
CA LEU A 59 19.69 -1.13 -3.55
C LEU A 59 19.48 -0.84 -5.04
N THR A 60 19.64 0.41 -5.45
CA THR A 60 19.55 0.81 -6.86
C THR A 60 20.68 0.22 -7.69
N GLN A 61 21.88 0.06 -7.11
CA GLN A 61 23.07 -0.43 -7.79
C GLN A 61 23.27 -1.94 -7.77
N ILE A 62 22.52 -2.67 -6.94
CA ILE A 62 22.61 -4.14 -6.86
C ILE A 62 22.36 -4.75 -8.24
N LYS A 63 23.33 -5.50 -8.74
CA LYS A 63 23.20 -6.28 -9.96
C LYS A 63 22.37 -7.53 -9.71
N LEU A 64 21.14 -7.52 -10.15
CA LEU A 64 20.25 -8.68 -10.13
C LEU A 64 20.12 -9.26 -11.53
N ILE A 65 19.87 -10.55 -11.60
CA ILE A 65 19.67 -11.26 -12.87
C ILE A 65 18.39 -10.73 -13.51
N GLU A 66 18.50 -10.29 -14.77
CA GLU A 66 17.39 -9.78 -15.56
C GLU A 66 16.28 -10.83 -15.71
N GLY A 67 15.02 -10.38 -15.69
CA GLY A 67 13.85 -11.26 -15.79
C GLY A 67 13.52 -12.07 -14.52
N LYS A 68 14.33 -12.00 -13.47
CA LYS A 68 14.02 -12.65 -12.20
C LYS A 68 13.06 -11.81 -11.35
N LYS A 69 12.21 -12.50 -10.58
CA LYS A 69 11.24 -11.86 -9.67
C LYS A 69 11.88 -10.85 -8.72
N ALA A 70 13.07 -11.14 -8.21
CA ALA A 70 13.80 -10.24 -7.30
C ALA A 70 14.07 -8.87 -7.91
N MET A 71 14.45 -8.81 -9.21
CA MET A 71 14.63 -7.53 -9.91
C MET A 71 13.33 -6.75 -10.02
N MET A 72 12.25 -7.42 -10.36
CA MET A 72 10.93 -6.80 -10.46
C MET A 72 10.48 -6.23 -9.11
N TRP A 73 10.61 -6.98 -8.03
CA TRP A 73 10.25 -6.51 -6.69
C TRP A 73 11.10 -5.33 -6.24
N ARG A 74 12.41 -5.34 -6.51
CA ARG A 74 13.30 -4.21 -6.27
C ARG A 74 12.84 -2.97 -7.05
N ASP A 75 12.57 -3.12 -8.33
CA ASP A 75 12.18 -2.01 -9.20
C ASP A 75 10.83 -1.40 -8.75
N LEU A 76 9.87 -2.23 -8.35
CA LEU A 76 8.59 -1.75 -7.78
C LEU A 76 8.78 -1.00 -6.48
N PHE A 77 9.66 -1.48 -5.60
CA PHE A 77 9.98 -0.83 -4.35
C PHE A 77 10.64 0.54 -4.59
N LEU A 78 11.66 0.58 -5.46
CA LEU A 78 12.33 1.82 -5.85
C LEU A 78 11.36 2.79 -6.54
N PHE A 79 10.53 2.29 -7.44
CA PHE A 79 9.50 3.11 -8.07
C PHE A 79 8.54 3.70 -7.02
N SER A 80 8.08 2.92 -6.06
CA SER A 80 7.25 3.42 -4.96
C SER A 80 7.88 4.62 -4.25
N ILE A 81 9.18 4.55 -3.94
CA ILE A 81 9.93 5.63 -3.26
C ILE A 81 10.06 6.85 -4.16
N TYR A 82 10.58 6.67 -5.39
CA TYR A 82 10.88 7.76 -6.31
C TYR A 82 9.65 8.34 -7.01
N ALA A 83 8.51 7.68 -6.92
CA ALA A 83 7.21 8.15 -7.37
C ALA A 83 6.35 8.70 -6.21
N GLY A 84 6.95 9.42 -5.27
CA GLY A 84 6.23 10.16 -4.23
C GLY A 84 5.69 9.31 -3.09
N GLY A 85 6.25 8.11 -2.85
CA GLY A 85 5.81 7.24 -1.75
C GLY A 85 4.47 6.54 -2.03
N LEU A 86 4.22 6.15 -3.26
CA LEU A 86 3.02 5.40 -3.63
C LEU A 86 2.95 4.09 -2.85
N ARG A 87 1.76 3.70 -2.43
CA ARG A 87 1.55 2.39 -1.81
C ARG A 87 1.74 1.28 -2.84
N PHE A 88 2.12 0.11 -2.37
CA PHE A 88 2.30 -1.06 -3.23
C PHE A 88 1.08 -1.34 -4.12
N SER A 89 -0.13 -1.30 -3.55
CA SER A 89 -1.37 -1.45 -4.33
C SER A 89 -1.52 -0.41 -5.44
N ASP A 90 -1.15 0.86 -5.17
CA ASP A 90 -1.22 1.92 -6.16
C ASP A 90 -0.17 1.77 -7.26
N VAL A 91 0.99 1.16 -6.93
CA VAL A 91 2.06 0.86 -7.89
C VAL A 91 1.66 -0.28 -8.83
N ILE A 92 1.19 -1.42 -8.29
CA ILE A 92 0.82 -2.56 -9.14
C ILE A 92 -0.40 -2.29 -10.02
N GLU A 93 -1.28 -1.39 -9.60
CA GLU A 93 -2.44 -0.90 -10.35
C GLU A 93 -2.11 0.33 -11.24
N MET A 94 -0.82 0.64 -11.46
CA MET A 94 -0.43 1.75 -12.34
C MET A 94 -0.74 1.40 -13.79
N GLN A 95 -1.57 2.21 -14.43
CA GLN A 95 -1.95 2.08 -15.83
C GLN A 95 -1.19 3.09 -16.72
N TYR A 96 -1.11 2.81 -18.01
CA TYR A 96 -0.52 3.77 -18.97
C TYR A 96 -1.27 5.10 -18.96
N SER A 97 -2.58 5.11 -18.75
CA SER A 97 -3.40 6.32 -18.58
C SER A 97 -3.00 7.20 -17.40
N ASN A 98 -2.29 6.64 -16.42
CA ASN A 98 -1.83 7.39 -15.25
C ASN A 98 -0.51 8.15 -15.49
N TYR A 99 0.20 7.89 -16.57
CA TYR A 99 1.50 8.48 -16.87
C TYR A 99 1.47 9.34 -18.14
N ASN A 100 1.74 10.63 -17.97
CA ASN A 100 2.00 11.54 -19.08
C ASN A 100 3.50 11.57 -19.34
N GLU A 101 3.92 10.91 -20.42
CA GLU A 101 5.33 10.77 -20.81
C GLU A 101 5.95 12.12 -21.20
N ALA A 102 5.21 12.99 -21.90
CA ALA A 102 5.73 14.28 -22.36
C ALA A 102 6.08 15.24 -21.19
N GLU A 103 5.32 15.15 -20.11
CA GLU A 103 5.53 15.99 -18.92
C GLU A 103 6.28 15.26 -17.79
N HIS A 104 6.56 13.97 -17.95
CA HIS A 104 7.06 13.07 -16.90
C HIS A 104 6.22 13.15 -15.61
N LYS A 105 4.90 13.08 -15.77
CA LYS A 105 3.94 13.35 -14.71
C LYS A 105 3.03 12.16 -14.49
N ILE A 106 2.84 11.81 -13.22
CA ILE A 106 1.86 10.81 -12.82
C ILE A 106 0.61 11.51 -12.30
N GLN A 107 -0.54 11.03 -12.75
CA GLN A 107 -1.85 11.38 -12.19
C GLN A 107 -2.57 10.10 -11.84
N LYS A 108 -2.73 9.85 -10.53
CA LYS A 108 -3.36 8.62 -10.04
C LYS A 108 -4.37 8.88 -8.95
N HIS A 109 -5.50 8.24 -9.08
CA HIS A 109 -6.49 8.18 -8.01
C HIS A 109 -6.03 7.17 -6.95
N ILE A 110 -5.76 7.68 -5.74
CA ILE A 110 -5.28 6.86 -4.62
C ILE A 110 -6.46 6.18 -3.96
N ARG A 111 -6.52 4.87 -4.09
CA ARG A 111 -7.64 4.05 -3.66
C ARG A 111 -7.99 4.18 -2.17
N LYS A 112 -6.98 4.23 -1.29
CA LYS A 112 -7.22 4.31 0.17
C LYS A 112 -7.84 5.63 0.61
N THR A 113 -7.58 6.72 -0.09
CA THR A 113 -7.98 8.07 0.35
C THR A 113 -9.03 8.72 -0.55
N GLY A 114 -9.33 8.13 -1.71
CA GLY A 114 -10.21 8.71 -2.72
C GLY A 114 -9.69 10.00 -3.36
N ARG A 115 -8.40 10.35 -3.15
CA ARG A 115 -7.81 11.58 -3.67
C ARG A 115 -7.01 11.33 -4.94
N VAL A 116 -7.03 12.29 -5.86
CA VAL A 116 -6.14 12.31 -7.02
C VAL A 116 -4.81 12.89 -6.60
N HIS A 117 -3.73 12.11 -6.79
CA HIS A 117 -2.35 12.59 -6.65
C HIS A 117 -1.81 12.91 -8.04
N GLN A 118 -1.19 14.08 -8.16
CA GLN A 118 -0.57 14.53 -9.40
C GLN A 118 0.80 15.13 -9.08
N PHE A 119 1.85 14.57 -9.68
CA PHE A 119 3.23 14.99 -9.43
C PHE A 119 4.16 14.60 -10.56
N LYS A 120 5.29 15.33 -10.71
CA LYS A 120 6.36 14.97 -11.62
C LYS A 120 7.25 13.92 -11.00
N ILE A 121 7.79 13.03 -11.83
CA ILE A 121 8.75 11.99 -11.42
C ILE A 121 10.14 12.29 -11.94
N GLY A 122 11.15 11.83 -11.18
CA GLY A 122 12.54 11.98 -11.56
C GLY A 122 13.07 10.80 -12.39
N LYS A 123 14.32 10.93 -12.84
CA LYS A 123 14.96 9.98 -13.77
C LYS A 123 14.86 8.51 -13.34
N VAL A 124 15.10 8.18 -12.08
CA VAL A 124 15.05 6.78 -11.60
C VAL A 124 13.68 6.16 -11.82
N ALA A 125 12.61 6.89 -11.50
CA ALA A 125 11.25 6.40 -11.72
C ALA A 125 10.91 6.31 -13.21
N ILE A 126 11.39 7.24 -14.03
CA ILE A 126 11.24 7.21 -15.50
C ILE A 126 11.93 5.97 -16.08
N ASP A 127 13.19 5.74 -15.73
CA ASP A 127 13.97 4.59 -16.21
C ASP A 127 13.29 3.24 -15.85
N ILE A 128 12.66 3.17 -14.68
CA ILE A 128 11.88 1.99 -14.28
C ILE A 128 10.62 1.85 -15.15
N LEU A 129 9.86 2.93 -15.38
CA LEU A 129 8.66 2.87 -16.24
C LEU A 129 9.02 2.43 -17.67
N GLU A 130 10.07 3.00 -18.25
CA GLU A 130 10.52 2.65 -19.61
C GLU A 130 10.93 1.17 -19.70
N LYS A 131 11.58 0.63 -18.67
CA LYS A 131 11.96 -0.79 -18.61
C LYS A 131 10.76 -1.74 -18.69
N TYR A 132 9.61 -1.35 -18.13
CA TYR A 132 8.39 -2.16 -18.13
C TYR A 132 7.38 -1.75 -19.20
N LYS A 133 7.72 -0.75 -20.02
CA LYS A 133 6.88 -0.28 -21.11
C LYS A 133 6.68 -1.38 -22.16
N LYS A 134 5.43 -1.66 -22.49
CA LYS A 134 5.06 -2.62 -23.53
C LYS A 134 4.80 -1.89 -24.85
N VAL A 135 5.26 -2.46 -25.93
CA VAL A 135 4.90 -2.02 -27.28
C VAL A 135 3.42 -2.37 -27.50
N ASN A 136 2.64 -1.43 -28.01
CA ASN A 136 1.20 -1.60 -28.30
C ASN A 136 0.31 -1.85 -27.06
N ALA A 137 0.70 -1.33 -25.88
CA ALA A 137 -0.17 -1.38 -24.71
C ALA A 137 -1.39 -0.46 -24.88
N ASN A 138 -2.54 -0.92 -24.40
CA ASN A 138 -3.72 -0.07 -24.31
C ASN A 138 -3.60 0.92 -23.15
N HIS A 139 -4.32 2.01 -23.23
CA HIS A 139 -4.34 3.06 -22.20
C HIS A 139 -4.66 2.55 -20.79
N ASP A 140 -5.53 1.53 -20.72
CA ASP A 140 -6.00 0.94 -19.46
C ASP A 140 -5.19 -0.28 -19.01
N ASP A 141 -4.14 -0.65 -19.74
CA ASP A 141 -3.29 -1.76 -19.33
C ASP A 141 -2.41 -1.38 -18.15
N PHE A 142 -2.11 -2.36 -17.30
CA PHE A 142 -1.15 -2.17 -16.21
C PHE A 142 0.28 -2.15 -16.76
N ILE A 143 1.07 -1.18 -16.27
CA ILE A 143 2.48 -1.04 -16.67
C ILE A 143 3.31 -2.20 -16.12
N PHE A 144 3.13 -2.51 -14.84
CA PHE A 144 3.90 -3.56 -14.19
C PHE A 144 3.24 -4.94 -14.35
N PRO A 145 4.03 -5.99 -14.71
CA PRO A 145 3.50 -7.32 -15.03
C PRO A 145 3.21 -8.17 -13.78
N ILE A 146 2.60 -7.58 -12.76
CA ILE A 146 2.21 -8.26 -11.52
C ILE A 146 0.82 -8.87 -11.64
N ILE A 147 -0.11 -8.12 -12.20
CA ILE A 147 -1.48 -8.52 -12.38
C ILE A 147 -1.58 -9.16 -13.77
N VAL A 148 -1.61 -10.48 -13.81
CA VAL A 148 -1.65 -11.27 -15.05
C VAL A 148 -3.07 -11.34 -15.59
N ASP A 149 -4.04 -11.59 -14.71
CA ASP A 149 -5.47 -11.60 -15.03
C ASP A 149 -6.11 -10.31 -14.55
N LYS A 150 -6.30 -9.37 -15.46
CA LYS A 150 -6.89 -8.06 -15.16
C LYS A 150 -8.36 -8.18 -14.76
N GLU A 151 -9.13 -9.03 -15.43
CA GLU A 151 -10.56 -9.19 -15.17
C GLU A 151 -10.80 -9.85 -13.81
N GLY A 152 -10.11 -10.95 -13.53
CA GLY A 152 -10.16 -11.62 -12.25
C GLY A 152 -9.69 -10.73 -11.10
N TYR A 153 -8.65 -9.91 -11.32
CA TYR A 153 -8.17 -8.94 -10.33
C TYR A 153 -9.20 -7.84 -10.04
N LEU A 154 -9.88 -7.33 -11.06
CA LEU A 154 -10.89 -6.28 -10.90
C LEU A 154 -12.17 -6.79 -10.22
N ASN A 155 -12.46 -8.08 -10.33
CA ASN A 155 -13.53 -8.70 -9.57
C ASN A 155 -13.15 -8.82 -8.09
N SER A 156 -14.04 -8.40 -7.20
CA SER A 156 -13.81 -7.99 -5.81
C SER A 156 -13.04 -8.97 -4.89
N GLU A 157 -13.09 -10.26 -5.15
CA GLU A 157 -12.46 -11.30 -4.30
C GLU A 157 -10.96 -11.46 -4.58
N ALA A 158 -10.55 -11.44 -5.83
CA ALA A 158 -9.15 -11.49 -6.22
C ALA A 158 -8.36 -10.26 -5.72
N LYS A 159 -8.99 -9.10 -5.68
CA LYS A 159 -8.43 -7.87 -5.13
C LYS A 159 -7.99 -7.99 -3.67
N ARG A 160 -8.80 -8.64 -2.83
CA ARG A 160 -8.49 -8.83 -1.40
C ARG A 160 -7.35 -9.82 -1.21
N TYR A 161 -7.32 -10.89 -1.99
CA TYR A 161 -6.27 -11.91 -1.91
C TYR A 161 -4.89 -11.32 -2.23
N PHE A 162 -4.77 -10.57 -3.33
CA PHE A 162 -3.50 -9.91 -3.69
C PHE A 162 -3.06 -8.86 -2.69
N GLN A 163 -3.98 -8.21 -2.00
CA GLN A 163 -3.66 -7.24 -0.94
C GLN A 163 -3.15 -7.90 0.35
N THR A 164 -3.59 -9.10 0.66
CA THR A 164 -3.17 -9.84 1.86
C THR A 164 -1.97 -10.74 1.62
N ALA A 165 -1.78 -11.25 0.42
CA ALA A 165 -0.67 -12.14 0.05
C ALA A 165 0.64 -11.40 -0.30
N ALA A 166 0.63 -10.07 -0.37
CA ALA A 166 1.81 -9.25 -0.66
C ALA A 166 2.62 -8.88 0.59
N PHE A 167 2.20 -9.37 1.75
CA PHE A 167 2.87 -9.26 3.04
C PHE A 167 3.08 -10.68 3.59
#